data_07b1bdcace7c90d953e0bb7140b2faee
#
_entry.id   07b1bdcace7c90d953e0bb7140b2faee
#
_cell.length_a   1.000
_cell.length_b   1.000
_cell.length_c   1.000
_cell.angle_alpha   90.00
_cell.angle_beta   90.00
_cell.angle_gamma   90.00
#
_symmetry.space_group_name_H-M   'P 1'
#
loop_
_entity.id
_entity.type
_entity.pdbx_description
1 polymer ?
#
loop_
_entity_poly.entity_id
_entity_poly.type
_entity_poly.pdbx_seq_one_letter_code
_entity_poly.pdbx_strand_id
1 'polypeptide(L)'
;MRKQLPVFLVLAFGLSWLVALPIWLGAGLGSPAAKGLAAVMMFTPAAGVLGVWALSRAPWRRWAAETGLTLGESKGRTGRYVLAAWLGVPLLIAVCAGLSTVVGLFPLDLDRFSLFRAQLAAAGVQPPADPGPALYLQIAIGVLAGPVLNAVPALGEEWGWRGWLLPRLSATYGPIGGLALSGAIWGLWHAPLTLLGYNYPSLGSWAALQFIGFCVLAGIAIGWLRLRTGSVWPCVVAHGSLNAVLPAVLLLGDAAAPPDTAVSGLTGLVGWVPLALLCVVLLRRLPARAPQPVA
;
A
#
# COMPACT_ATOMS: atom_id res chain seq x y z
N MET A 1 3.02 5.73 26.01
CA MET A 1 2.88 6.38 24.69
C MET A 1 3.90 7.49 24.45
N ARG A 2 4.07 8.48 25.38
CA ARG A 2 4.92 9.67 25.09
C ARG A 2 6.37 9.38 24.68
N LYS A 3 7.00 8.31 25.23
CA LYS A 3 8.40 7.94 24.87
C LYS A 3 8.51 6.95 23.72
N GLN A 4 7.47 6.13 23.48
CA GLN A 4 7.51 5.06 22.46
C GLN A 4 7.26 5.56 21.05
N LEU A 5 6.37 6.56 20.87
CA LEU A 5 6.05 7.09 19.54
C LEU A 5 7.25 7.74 18.83
N PRO A 6 8.05 8.62 19.50
CA PRO A 6 9.26 9.13 18.89
C PRO A 6 10.24 8.04 18.49
N VAL A 7 10.46 7.03 19.33
CA VAL A 7 11.35 5.91 19.02
C VAL A 7 10.89 5.15 17.79
N PHE A 8 9.59 4.83 17.71
CA PHE A 8 9.02 4.17 16.54
C PHE A 8 9.23 4.99 15.27
N LEU A 9 8.89 6.29 15.30
CA LEU A 9 9.02 7.17 14.14
C LEU A 9 10.49 7.34 13.72
N VAL A 10 11.40 7.57 14.67
CA VAL A 10 12.83 7.71 14.38
C VAL A 10 13.39 6.45 13.72
N LEU A 11 13.03 5.26 14.22
CA LEU A 11 13.47 4.01 13.61
C LEU A 11 12.83 3.78 12.23
N ALA A 12 11.52 3.92 12.12
CA ALA A 12 10.82 3.69 10.85
C ALA A 12 11.29 4.65 9.75
N PHE A 13 11.37 5.94 10.04
CA PHE A 13 11.79 6.96 9.07
C PHE A 13 13.31 6.99 8.88
N GLY A 14 14.07 6.96 9.97
CA GLY A 14 15.54 7.01 9.88
C GLY A 14 16.11 5.83 9.11
N LEU A 15 15.63 4.62 9.38
CA LEU A 15 16.04 3.43 8.61
C LEU A 15 15.60 3.50 7.16
N SER A 16 14.39 4.03 6.86
CA SER A 16 13.92 4.14 5.47
C SER A 16 14.80 5.10 4.65
N TRP A 17 15.20 6.24 5.22
CA TRP A 17 16.13 7.17 4.58
C TRP A 17 17.52 6.56 4.40
N LEU A 18 18.03 5.82 5.40
CA LEU A 18 19.31 5.11 5.28
C LEU A 18 19.28 4.06 4.17
N VAL A 19 18.20 3.27 4.08
CA VAL A 19 18.02 2.26 3.01
C VAL A 19 17.91 2.94 1.64
N ALA A 20 17.23 4.08 1.53
CA ALA A 20 17.08 4.80 0.28
C ALA A 20 18.31 5.63 -0.11
N LEU A 21 19.27 5.86 0.79
CA LEU A 21 20.44 6.71 0.53
C LEU A 21 21.22 6.36 -0.73
N PRO A 22 21.46 5.05 -1.07
CA PRO A 22 22.12 4.70 -2.33
C PRO A 22 21.36 5.12 -3.57
N ILE A 23 20.02 5.24 -3.51
CA ILE A 23 19.19 5.73 -4.62
C ILE A 23 19.47 7.22 -4.84
N TRP A 24 19.54 8.00 -3.76
CA TRP A 24 19.82 9.45 -3.79
C TRP A 24 21.23 9.80 -4.23
N LEU A 25 22.21 9.00 -3.83
CA LEU A 25 23.62 9.21 -4.16
C LEU A 25 24.01 8.61 -5.54
N GLY A 26 23.13 7.81 -6.12
CA GLY A 26 23.37 7.10 -7.39
C GLY A 26 22.49 7.60 -8.54
N ALA A 27 22.07 6.66 -9.38
CA ALA A 27 21.27 6.92 -10.58
C ALA A 27 19.76 7.14 -10.30
N GLY A 28 19.36 7.48 -9.09
CA GLY A 28 17.97 7.68 -8.72
C GLY A 28 17.13 6.40 -8.85
N LEU A 29 15.85 6.56 -9.18
CA LEU A 29 14.91 5.43 -9.36
C LEU A 29 15.27 4.53 -10.56
N GLY A 30 16.09 4.99 -11.50
CA GLY A 30 16.64 4.19 -12.61
C GLY A 30 17.74 3.21 -12.20
N SER A 31 18.24 3.28 -10.96
CA SER A 31 19.23 2.34 -10.44
C SER A 31 18.69 0.90 -10.46
N PRO A 32 19.49 -0.10 -10.91
CA PRO A 32 19.12 -1.51 -10.83
C PRO A 32 18.77 -1.96 -9.40
N ALA A 33 19.39 -1.35 -8.38
CA ALA A 33 19.13 -1.64 -6.98
C ALA A 33 17.84 -1.00 -6.42
N ALA A 34 17.24 -0.02 -7.10
CA ALA A 34 16.15 0.78 -6.56
C ALA A 34 14.94 -0.07 -6.13
N LYS A 35 14.53 -1.05 -6.93
CA LYS A 35 13.42 -1.96 -6.59
C LYS A 35 13.73 -2.81 -5.36
N GLY A 36 14.95 -3.35 -5.26
CA GLY A 36 15.38 -4.13 -4.09
C GLY A 36 15.45 -3.29 -2.82
N LEU A 37 15.99 -2.07 -2.91
CA LEU A 37 16.06 -1.14 -1.78
C LEU A 37 14.66 -0.69 -1.33
N ALA A 38 13.74 -0.42 -2.27
CA ALA A 38 12.35 -0.14 -1.95
C ALA A 38 11.68 -1.32 -1.22
N ALA A 39 11.94 -2.55 -1.63
CA ALA A 39 11.44 -3.74 -0.93
C ALA A 39 12.03 -3.88 0.49
N VAL A 40 13.33 -3.62 0.67
CA VAL A 40 13.97 -3.61 2.00
C VAL A 40 13.38 -2.51 2.89
N MET A 41 13.11 -1.34 2.33
CA MET A 41 12.50 -0.21 3.03
C MET A 41 11.17 -0.61 3.67
N MET A 42 10.37 -1.48 3.05
CA MET A 42 9.08 -1.95 3.59
C MET A 42 9.19 -2.63 4.96
N PHE A 43 10.36 -3.09 5.38
CA PHE A 43 10.57 -3.70 6.70
C PHE A 43 10.92 -2.68 7.81
N THR A 44 11.20 -1.43 7.46
CA THR A 44 11.62 -0.44 8.46
C THR A 44 10.53 -0.09 9.48
N PRO A 45 9.22 -0.09 9.17
CA PRO A 45 8.17 0.08 10.17
C PRO A 45 8.10 -1.10 11.15
N ALA A 46 8.28 -2.35 10.68
CA ALA A 46 8.38 -3.52 11.56
C ALA A 46 9.62 -3.43 12.47
N ALA A 47 10.75 -2.97 11.95
CA ALA A 47 11.95 -2.71 12.77
C ALA A 47 11.66 -1.67 13.87
N GLY A 48 10.88 -0.62 13.56
CA GLY A 48 10.40 0.34 14.55
C GLY A 48 9.55 -0.32 15.65
N VAL A 49 8.65 -1.24 15.27
CA VAL A 49 7.84 -2.02 16.25
C VAL A 49 8.72 -2.89 17.14
N LEU A 50 9.70 -3.58 16.55
CA LEU A 50 10.64 -4.44 17.30
C LEU A 50 11.51 -3.61 18.24
N GLY A 51 11.98 -2.43 17.83
CA GLY A 51 12.73 -1.52 18.67
C GLY A 51 11.93 -1.06 19.90
N VAL A 52 10.67 -0.68 19.69
CA VAL A 52 9.77 -0.33 20.80
C VAL A 52 9.45 -1.55 21.69
N TRP A 53 9.27 -2.72 21.11
CA TRP A 53 9.04 -3.95 21.87
C TRP A 53 10.24 -4.27 22.78
N ALA A 54 11.45 -4.21 22.27
CA ALA A 54 12.67 -4.47 23.02
C ALA A 54 12.79 -3.51 24.24
N LEU A 55 12.43 -2.24 24.04
CA LEU A 55 12.42 -1.25 25.14
C LEU A 55 11.30 -1.47 26.15
N SER A 56 10.16 -2.01 25.73
CA SER A 56 8.99 -2.22 26.58
C SER A 56 9.13 -3.41 27.51
N ARG A 57 9.99 -4.39 27.15
CA ARG A 57 10.17 -5.69 27.83
C ARG A 57 8.86 -6.49 27.97
N ALA A 58 7.84 -6.18 27.15
CA ALA A 58 6.56 -6.87 27.18
C ALA A 58 6.72 -8.34 26.73
N PRO A 59 5.99 -9.30 27.31
CA PRO A 59 5.97 -10.67 26.84
C PRO A 59 5.52 -10.74 25.38
N TRP A 60 6.24 -11.49 24.55
CA TRP A 60 5.99 -11.56 23.11
C TRP A 60 4.55 -11.91 22.74
N ARG A 61 3.97 -12.90 23.42
CA ARG A 61 2.58 -13.31 23.14
C ARG A 61 1.58 -12.17 23.33
N ARG A 62 1.75 -11.38 24.40
CA ARG A 62 0.92 -10.20 24.67
C ARG A 62 1.15 -9.15 23.59
N TRP A 63 2.41 -8.84 23.27
CA TRP A 63 2.77 -7.87 22.25
C TRP A 63 2.21 -8.24 20.85
N ALA A 64 2.34 -9.51 20.46
CA ALA A 64 1.80 -10.01 19.19
C ALA A 64 0.26 -9.86 19.13
N ALA A 65 -0.45 -10.11 20.21
CA ALA A 65 -1.90 -9.92 20.27
C ALA A 65 -2.27 -8.42 20.19
N GLU A 66 -1.61 -7.56 20.97
CA GLU A 66 -1.86 -6.11 20.99
C GLU A 66 -1.58 -5.46 19.63
N THR A 67 -0.55 -5.90 18.93
CA THR A 67 -0.19 -5.42 17.60
C THR A 67 -0.92 -6.13 16.46
N GLY A 68 -1.87 -7.04 16.79
CA GLY A 68 -2.78 -7.67 15.83
C GLY A 68 -2.16 -8.75 14.94
N LEU A 69 -1.04 -9.36 15.32
CA LEU A 69 -0.47 -10.53 14.63
C LEU A 69 -1.34 -11.79 14.80
N THR A 70 -2.30 -11.78 15.72
CA THR A 70 -3.31 -12.83 15.88
C THR A 70 -4.45 -12.63 14.88
N LEU A 71 -5.32 -13.63 14.75
CA LEU A 71 -6.53 -13.54 13.93
C LEU A 71 -7.68 -12.74 14.61
N GLY A 72 -7.37 -11.97 15.68
CA GLY A 72 -8.36 -11.20 16.43
C GLY A 72 -9.34 -12.08 17.22
N GLU A 73 -10.42 -11.47 17.71
CA GLU A 73 -11.42 -12.16 18.56
C GLU A 73 -12.24 -13.20 17.77
N SER A 74 -12.45 -13.02 16.48
CA SER A 74 -13.26 -13.89 15.63
C SER A 74 -12.52 -14.26 14.35
N LYS A 75 -12.00 -15.49 14.30
CA LYS A 75 -11.32 -16.05 13.13
C LYS A 75 -12.19 -16.02 11.87
N GLY A 76 -13.49 -16.35 12.00
CA GLY A 76 -14.42 -16.31 10.87
C GLY A 76 -14.68 -14.90 10.34
N ARG A 77 -14.73 -13.88 11.24
CA ARG A 77 -14.82 -12.48 10.83
C ARG A 77 -13.56 -12.08 10.07
N THR A 78 -12.38 -12.37 10.62
CA THR A 78 -11.10 -12.06 9.99
C THR A 78 -10.98 -12.73 8.63
N GLY A 79 -11.33 -14.01 8.50
CA GLY A 79 -11.33 -14.73 7.22
C GLY A 79 -12.23 -14.08 6.15
N ARG A 80 -13.45 -13.63 6.54
CA ARG A 80 -14.34 -12.90 5.62
C ARG A 80 -13.72 -11.59 5.15
N TYR A 81 -13.04 -10.84 6.01
CA TYR A 81 -12.39 -9.59 5.62
C TYR A 81 -11.08 -9.82 4.86
N VAL A 82 -10.36 -10.92 5.08
CA VAL A 82 -9.26 -11.35 4.23
C VAL A 82 -9.77 -11.60 2.80
N LEU A 83 -10.85 -12.37 2.64
CA LEU A 83 -11.44 -12.62 1.33
C LEU A 83 -11.98 -11.34 0.67
N ALA A 84 -12.66 -10.49 1.45
CA ALA A 84 -13.16 -9.20 0.96
C ALA A 84 -12.01 -8.27 0.51
N ALA A 85 -10.88 -8.26 1.20
CA ALA A 85 -9.68 -7.52 0.81
C ALA A 85 -9.05 -8.11 -0.45
N TRP A 86 -8.93 -9.44 -0.51
CA TRP A 86 -8.33 -10.16 -1.63
C TRP A 86 -9.05 -9.88 -2.96
N LEU A 87 -10.38 -9.91 -2.95
CA LEU A 87 -11.18 -9.69 -4.16
C LEU A 87 -11.57 -8.22 -4.36
N GLY A 88 -11.78 -7.49 -3.28
CA GLY A 88 -12.24 -6.11 -3.32
C GLY A 88 -11.20 -5.13 -3.83
N VAL A 89 -9.92 -5.35 -3.50
CA VAL A 89 -8.84 -4.46 -3.98
C VAL A 89 -8.64 -4.57 -5.49
N PRO A 90 -8.53 -5.76 -6.11
CA PRO A 90 -8.50 -5.89 -7.57
C PRO A 90 -9.72 -5.28 -8.25
N LEU A 91 -10.92 -5.50 -7.69
CA LEU A 91 -12.15 -4.90 -8.21
C LEU A 91 -12.10 -3.38 -8.16
N LEU A 92 -11.65 -2.78 -7.06
CA LEU A 92 -11.50 -1.33 -6.94
C LEU A 92 -10.49 -0.79 -7.96
N ILE A 93 -9.36 -1.47 -8.16
CA ILE A 93 -8.37 -1.10 -9.18
C ILE A 93 -9.00 -1.13 -10.58
N ALA A 94 -9.76 -2.19 -10.91
CA ALA A 94 -10.45 -2.31 -12.19
C ALA A 94 -11.51 -1.20 -12.39
N VAL A 95 -12.29 -0.87 -11.36
CA VAL A 95 -13.26 0.23 -11.39
C VAL A 95 -12.56 1.57 -11.63
N CYS A 96 -11.45 1.84 -10.94
CA CYS A 96 -10.71 3.09 -11.11
C CYS A 96 -10.04 3.20 -12.49
N ALA A 97 -9.49 2.09 -13.02
CA ALA A 97 -8.94 2.05 -14.37
C ALA A 97 -10.04 2.24 -15.42
N GLY A 98 -11.16 1.53 -15.28
CA GLY A 98 -12.31 1.66 -16.17
C GLY A 98 -12.91 3.07 -16.18
N LEU A 99 -13.06 3.70 -15.00
CA LEU A 99 -13.50 5.09 -14.92
C LEU A 99 -12.51 6.03 -15.62
N SER A 100 -11.21 5.83 -15.41
CA SER A 100 -10.16 6.62 -16.08
C SER A 100 -10.18 6.44 -17.60
N THR A 101 -10.49 5.24 -18.09
CA THR A 101 -10.69 4.96 -19.53
C THR A 101 -11.92 5.71 -20.07
N VAL A 102 -13.05 5.65 -19.38
CA VAL A 102 -14.28 6.34 -19.79
C VAL A 102 -14.09 7.84 -19.92
N VAL A 103 -13.29 8.46 -19.03
CA VAL A 103 -13.00 9.90 -19.09
C VAL A 103 -11.79 10.23 -20.00
N GLY A 104 -11.25 9.27 -20.75
CA GLY A 104 -10.18 9.47 -21.72
C GLY A 104 -8.76 9.62 -21.13
N LEU A 105 -8.56 9.32 -19.85
CA LEU A 105 -7.27 9.49 -19.17
C LEU A 105 -6.47 8.18 -19.02
N PHE A 106 -7.03 7.07 -19.46
CA PHE A 106 -6.37 5.77 -19.52
C PHE A 106 -6.68 5.11 -20.86
N PRO A 107 -5.99 5.51 -21.94
CA PRO A 107 -6.13 4.85 -23.24
C PRO A 107 -5.71 3.38 -23.13
N LEU A 108 -6.61 2.47 -23.46
CA LEU A 108 -6.34 1.03 -23.49
C LEU A 108 -5.77 0.63 -24.85
N ASP A 109 -4.81 -0.28 -24.85
CA ASP A 109 -4.31 -0.97 -26.03
C ASP A 109 -4.41 -2.49 -25.82
N LEU A 110 -5.59 -3.03 -26.13
CA LEU A 110 -5.91 -4.45 -25.96
C LEU A 110 -5.60 -5.29 -27.22
N ASP A 111 -5.16 -4.63 -28.31
CA ASP A 111 -4.80 -5.30 -29.56
C ASP A 111 -3.30 -5.56 -29.64
N ARG A 112 -2.50 -4.51 -29.36
CA ARG A 112 -1.03 -4.55 -29.50
C ARG A 112 -0.33 -4.79 -28.17
N PHE A 113 -0.99 -4.43 -27.05
CA PHE A 113 -0.41 -4.45 -25.69
C PHE A 113 0.92 -3.70 -25.64
N SER A 114 0.96 -2.51 -26.21
CA SER A 114 2.20 -1.76 -26.49
C SER A 114 2.98 -1.42 -25.21
N LEU A 115 2.33 -1.04 -24.09
CA LEU A 115 3.03 -0.82 -22.82
C LEU A 115 3.66 -2.11 -22.27
N PHE A 116 2.97 -3.24 -22.37
CA PHE A 116 3.53 -4.52 -21.92
C PHE A 116 4.71 -4.94 -22.79
N ARG A 117 4.61 -4.77 -24.12
CA ARG A 117 5.75 -4.99 -25.05
C ARG A 117 6.94 -4.11 -24.68
N ALA A 118 6.71 -2.82 -24.43
CA ALA A 118 7.77 -1.90 -24.04
C ALA A 118 8.43 -2.32 -22.72
N GLN A 119 7.64 -2.78 -21.74
CA GLN A 119 8.18 -3.30 -20.47
C GLN A 119 9.05 -4.56 -20.69
N LEU A 120 8.60 -5.52 -21.50
CA LEU A 120 9.38 -6.72 -21.81
C LEU A 120 10.70 -6.36 -22.50
N ALA A 121 10.65 -5.47 -23.50
CA ALA A 121 11.84 -5.00 -24.20
C ALA A 121 12.82 -4.29 -23.24
N ALA A 122 12.33 -3.44 -22.35
CA ALA A 122 13.15 -2.77 -21.33
C ALA A 122 13.81 -3.77 -20.35
N ALA A 123 13.18 -4.93 -20.14
CA ALA A 123 13.75 -6.03 -19.35
C ALA A 123 14.68 -6.96 -20.16
N GLY A 124 14.94 -6.65 -21.44
CA GLY A 124 15.76 -7.48 -22.34
C GLY A 124 15.06 -8.77 -22.80
N VAL A 125 13.73 -8.85 -22.65
CA VAL A 125 12.93 -9.99 -23.07
C VAL A 125 12.26 -9.67 -24.41
N GLN A 126 12.44 -10.56 -25.40
CA GLN A 126 11.75 -10.45 -26.68
C GLN A 126 10.23 -10.65 -26.48
N PRO A 127 9.39 -9.66 -26.83
CA PRO A 127 7.95 -9.84 -26.74
C PRO A 127 7.46 -10.93 -27.69
N PRO A 128 6.54 -11.82 -27.27
CA PRO A 128 5.93 -12.80 -28.16
C PRO A 128 5.09 -12.11 -29.25
N ALA A 129 4.77 -12.86 -30.32
CA ALA A 129 3.92 -12.35 -31.42
C ALA A 129 2.57 -11.83 -30.90
N ASP A 130 1.93 -12.60 -30.02
CA ASP A 130 0.77 -12.18 -29.22
C ASP A 130 1.12 -12.16 -27.74
N PRO A 131 1.28 -10.99 -27.09
CA PRO A 131 1.60 -10.88 -25.67
C PRO A 131 0.36 -10.90 -24.78
N GLY A 132 -0.85 -10.82 -25.33
CA GLY A 132 -2.10 -10.76 -24.55
C GLY A 132 -2.26 -11.89 -23.55
N PRO A 133 -2.13 -13.18 -23.94
CA PRO A 133 -2.22 -14.29 -23.01
C PRO A 133 -1.23 -14.20 -21.84
N ALA A 134 -0.01 -13.74 -22.08
CA ALA A 134 1.01 -13.57 -21.04
C ALA A 134 0.64 -12.45 -20.06
N LEU A 135 0.13 -11.32 -20.55
CA LEU A 135 -0.33 -10.22 -19.70
C LEU A 135 -1.56 -10.62 -18.88
N TYR A 136 -2.54 -11.28 -19.49
CA TYR A 136 -3.72 -11.76 -18.75
C TYR A 136 -3.34 -12.80 -17.70
N LEU A 137 -2.42 -13.69 -17.99
CA LEU A 137 -1.87 -14.63 -17.00
C LEU A 137 -1.16 -13.89 -15.86
N GLN A 138 -0.36 -12.86 -16.17
CA GLN A 138 0.28 -12.01 -15.15
C GLN A 138 -0.74 -11.32 -14.25
N ILE A 139 -1.81 -10.77 -14.80
CA ILE A 139 -2.91 -10.17 -14.03
C ILE A 139 -3.60 -11.23 -13.17
N ALA A 140 -3.91 -12.41 -13.74
CA ALA A 140 -4.53 -13.51 -13.00
C ALA A 140 -3.65 -13.99 -11.83
N ILE A 141 -2.35 -14.16 -12.04
CA ILE A 141 -1.39 -14.47 -10.97
C ILE A 141 -1.36 -13.34 -9.94
N GLY A 142 -1.36 -12.08 -10.36
CA GLY A 142 -1.43 -10.91 -9.48
C GLY A 142 -2.66 -10.94 -8.58
N VAL A 143 -3.83 -11.31 -9.13
CA VAL A 143 -5.08 -11.42 -8.37
C VAL A 143 -5.09 -12.65 -7.46
N LEU A 144 -4.68 -13.82 -7.96
CA LEU A 144 -4.84 -15.10 -7.26
C LEU A 144 -3.70 -15.37 -6.26
N ALA A 145 -2.46 -15.11 -6.64
CA ALA A 145 -1.28 -15.41 -5.84
C ALA A 145 -0.61 -14.15 -5.26
N GLY A 146 -0.81 -13.00 -5.89
CA GLY A 146 -0.17 -11.74 -5.54
C GLY A 146 -0.29 -11.35 -4.07
N PRO A 147 -1.48 -11.46 -3.44
CA PRO A 147 -1.64 -11.15 -2.02
C PRO A 147 -0.77 -12.00 -1.10
N VAL A 148 -0.55 -13.29 -1.47
CA VAL A 148 0.31 -14.22 -0.71
C VAL A 148 1.78 -13.93 -0.96
N LEU A 149 2.16 -13.75 -2.23
CA LEU A 149 3.54 -13.46 -2.61
C LEU A 149 4.04 -12.12 -2.03
N ASN A 150 3.16 -11.14 -1.92
CA ASN A 150 3.46 -9.83 -1.33
C ASN A 150 3.17 -9.77 0.19
N ALA A 151 2.71 -10.86 0.82
CA ALA A 151 2.33 -10.84 2.23
C ALA A 151 3.51 -10.48 3.16
N VAL A 152 4.71 -10.98 2.86
CA VAL A 152 5.89 -10.75 3.72
C VAL A 152 6.31 -9.28 3.72
N PRO A 153 6.58 -8.61 2.58
CA PRO A 153 6.89 -7.19 2.58
C PRO A 153 5.71 -6.34 3.07
N ALA A 154 4.47 -6.65 2.69
CA ALA A 154 3.29 -5.94 3.19
C ALA A 154 3.15 -6.06 4.71
N LEU A 155 3.46 -7.21 5.32
CA LEU A 155 3.47 -7.37 6.78
C LEU A 155 4.51 -6.45 7.42
N GLY A 156 5.66 -6.26 6.79
CA GLY A 156 6.69 -5.33 7.26
C GLY A 156 6.16 -3.92 7.48
N GLU A 157 5.31 -3.44 6.57
CA GLU A 157 4.66 -2.14 6.71
C GLU A 157 3.43 -2.19 7.61
N GLU A 158 2.48 -3.10 7.36
CA GLU A 158 1.20 -3.13 8.04
C GLU A 158 1.32 -3.40 9.54
N TRP A 159 2.32 -4.16 9.96
CA TRP A 159 2.59 -4.36 11.37
C TRP A 159 2.97 -3.04 12.07
N GLY A 160 3.76 -2.19 11.40
CA GLY A 160 4.08 -0.86 11.89
C GLY A 160 2.87 0.06 11.89
N TRP A 161 2.27 0.24 10.73
CA TRP A 161 1.25 1.26 10.53
C TRP A 161 -0.10 0.89 11.14
N ARG A 162 -0.62 -0.32 10.86
CA ARG A 162 -1.95 -0.76 11.32
C ARG A 162 -1.86 -1.60 12.58
N GLY A 163 -0.75 -2.32 12.78
CA GLY A 163 -0.53 -3.11 13.98
C GLY A 163 -0.23 -2.24 15.20
N TRP A 164 0.77 -1.39 15.11
CA TRP A 164 1.28 -0.65 16.25
C TRP A 164 0.79 0.81 16.32
N LEU A 165 0.91 1.57 15.22
CA LEU A 165 0.68 3.02 15.21
C LEU A 165 -0.82 3.37 15.28
N LEU A 166 -1.63 2.81 14.36
CA LEU A 166 -3.05 3.15 14.23
C LEU A 166 -3.86 2.99 15.52
N PRO A 167 -3.78 1.89 16.31
CA PRO A 167 -4.53 1.78 17.55
C PRO A 167 -4.18 2.89 18.56
N ARG A 168 -2.92 3.31 18.60
CA ARG A 168 -2.43 4.36 19.51
C ARG A 168 -2.90 5.75 19.10
N LEU A 169 -2.87 6.05 17.81
CA LEU A 169 -3.43 7.29 17.27
C LEU A 169 -4.95 7.35 17.47
N SER A 170 -5.64 6.22 17.23
CA SER A 170 -7.09 6.14 17.42
C SER A 170 -7.50 6.32 18.87
N ALA A 171 -6.71 5.85 19.83
CA ALA A 171 -6.96 6.06 21.26
C ALA A 171 -6.79 7.54 21.67
N THR A 172 -5.95 8.30 20.98
CA THR A 172 -5.67 9.71 21.28
C THR A 172 -6.58 10.68 20.52
N TYR A 173 -6.83 10.42 19.23
CA TYR A 173 -7.50 11.35 18.31
C TYR A 173 -8.86 10.82 17.82
N GLY A 174 -9.36 9.74 18.40
CA GLY A 174 -10.54 9.04 17.90
C GLY A 174 -10.26 8.21 16.65
N PRO A 175 -11.21 7.32 16.28
CA PRO A 175 -11.00 6.39 15.15
C PRO A 175 -10.73 7.12 13.81
N ILE A 176 -11.51 8.16 13.50
CA ILE A 176 -11.37 8.92 12.23
C ILE A 176 -10.03 9.67 12.20
N GLY A 177 -9.71 10.40 13.28
CA GLY A 177 -8.45 11.12 13.37
C GLY A 177 -7.24 10.19 13.34
N GLY A 178 -7.34 9.03 14.01
CA GLY A 178 -6.31 7.99 13.98
C GLY A 178 -6.08 7.40 12.59
N LEU A 179 -7.15 7.11 11.85
CA LEU A 179 -7.08 6.61 10.47
C LEU A 179 -6.42 7.63 9.53
N ALA A 180 -6.88 8.88 9.55
CA ALA A 180 -6.36 9.94 8.70
C ALA A 180 -4.88 10.23 8.99
N LEU A 181 -4.52 10.39 10.28
CA LEU A 181 -3.16 10.69 10.69
C LEU A 181 -2.21 9.52 10.41
N SER A 182 -2.65 8.27 10.65
CA SER A 182 -1.86 7.08 10.28
C SER A 182 -1.61 7.00 8.79
N GLY A 183 -2.61 7.35 7.96
CA GLY A 183 -2.45 7.40 6.50
C GLY A 183 -1.48 8.49 6.06
N ALA A 184 -1.56 9.69 6.65
CA ALA A 184 -0.65 10.80 6.36
C ALA A 184 0.81 10.46 6.74
N ILE A 185 1.02 9.86 7.91
CA ILE A 185 2.35 9.41 8.36
C ILE A 185 2.89 8.32 7.41
N TRP A 186 2.05 7.38 6.98
CA TRP A 186 2.41 6.34 6.02
C TRP A 186 2.82 6.94 4.67
N GLY A 187 2.04 7.90 4.15
CA GLY A 187 2.40 8.61 2.92
C GLY A 187 3.71 9.40 3.03
N LEU A 188 3.91 10.10 4.14
CA LEU A 188 5.14 10.85 4.40
C LEU A 188 6.38 9.93 4.52
N TRP A 189 6.21 8.71 5.05
CA TRP A 189 7.29 7.72 5.13
C TRP A 189 7.82 7.32 3.75
N HIS A 190 7.02 7.40 2.69
CA HIS A 190 7.47 7.16 1.32
C HIS A 190 8.30 8.31 0.71
N ALA A 191 8.48 9.43 1.44
CA ALA A 191 9.19 10.60 0.93
C ALA A 191 10.56 10.30 0.30
N PRO A 192 11.39 9.37 0.82
CA PRO A 192 12.67 9.02 0.18
C PRO A 192 12.54 8.58 -1.28
N LEU A 193 11.42 8.02 -1.68
CA LEU A 193 11.15 7.57 -3.05
C LEU A 193 10.26 8.56 -3.80
N THR A 194 9.21 9.08 -3.16
CA THR A 194 8.23 9.93 -3.84
C THR A 194 8.77 11.32 -4.17
N LEU A 195 9.73 11.83 -3.41
CA LEU A 195 10.46 13.06 -3.78
C LEU A 195 11.28 12.92 -5.07
N LEU A 196 11.58 11.69 -5.48
CA LEU A 196 12.21 11.36 -6.77
C LEU A 196 11.18 11.07 -7.88
N GLY A 197 9.88 11.27 -7.63
CA GLY A 197 8.81 10.99 -8.61
C GLY A 197 8.26 9.56 -8.58
N TYR A 198 8.62 8.74 -7.58
CA TYR A 198 8.07 7.38 -7.46
C TYR A 198 6.55 7.40 -7.43
N ASN A 199 5.91 6.52 -8.18
CA ASN A 199 4.48 6.43 -8.46
C ASN A 199 3.89 7.55 -9.33
N TYR A 200 4.49 8.75 -9.39
CA TYR A 200 3.99 9.89 -10.16
C TYR A 200 5.13 10.60 -10.89
N PRO A 201 5.70 9.99 -11.94
CA PRO A 201 6.89 10.54 -12.62
C PRO A 201 6.66 11.93 -13.20
N SER A 202 5.42 12.24 -13.63
CA SER A 202 5.04 13.53 -14.19
C SER A 202 5.09 14.68 -13.19
N LEU A 203 5.05 14.40 -11.89
CA LEU A 203 5.00 15.41 -10.82
C LEU A 203 6.37 15.72 -10.21
N GLY A 204 7.43 14.93 -10.50
CA GLY A 204 8.72 15.10 -9.85
C GLY A 204 8.58 15.06 -8.32
N SER A 205 9.13 16.06 -7.61
CA SER A 205 9.07 16.12 -6.13
C SER A 205 7.64 16.34 -5.56
N TRP A 206 6.71 16.91 -6.35
CA TRP A 206 5.30 17.05 -5.95
C TRP A 206 4.58 15.70 -5.80
N ALA A 207 5.15 14.63 -6.34
CA ALA A 207 4.69 13.26 -6.15
C ALA A 207 4.53 12.91 -4.65
N ALA A 208 5.41 13.44 -3.79
CA ALA A 208 5.33 13.20 -2.35
C ALA A 208 4.02 13.73 -1.75
N LEU A 209 3.58 14.93 -2.14
CA LEU A 209 2.35 15.53 -1.62
C LEU A 209 1.11 14.76 -2.10
N GLN A 210 1.05 14.42 -3.38
CA GLN A 210 -0.07 13.64 -3.92
C GLN A 210 -0.12 12.24 -3.30
N PHE A 211 1.03 11.60 -3.10
CA PHE A 211 1.06 10.28 -2.49
C PHE A 211 0.60 10.28 -1.03
N ILE A 212 0.87 11.35 -0.27
CA ILE A 212 0.30 11.53 1.08
C ILE A 212 -1.23 11.52 1.01
N GLY A 213 -1.83 12.27 0.08
CA GLY A 213 -3.28 12.30 -0.11
C GLY A 213 -3.86 10.92 -0.44
N PHE A 214 -3.23 10.19 -1.38
CA PHE A 214 -3.60 8.80 -1.68
C PHE A 214 -3.50 7.91 -0.44
N CYS A 215 -2.40 8.00 0.31
CA CYS A 215 -2.17 7.20 1.52
C CYS A 215 -3.15 7.52 2.65
N VAL A 216 -3.70 8.74 2.71
CA VAL A 216 -4.80 9.06 3.65
C VAL A 216 -6.04 8.25 3.27
N LEU A 217 -6.46 8.26 2.02
CA LEU A 217 -7.64 7.52 1.56
C LEU A 217 -7.44 6.00 1.67
N ALA A 218 -6.35 5.48 1.09
CA ALA A 218 -6.02 4.06 1.18
C ALA A 218 -5.80 3.62 2.64
N GLY A 219 -5.17 4.49 3.44
CA GLY A 219 -4.94 4.29 4.86
C GLY A 219 -6.22 4.17 5.68
N ILE A 220 -7.25 4.96 5.35
CA ILE A 220 -8.59 4.84 5.94
C ILE A 220 -9.20 3.49 5.58
N ALA A 221 -9.19 3.10 4.31
CA ALA A 221 -9.78 1.84 3.86
C ALA A 221 -9.09 0.62 4.48
N ILE A 222 -7.76 0.55 4.42
CA ILE A 222 -6.97 -0.54 4.99
C ILE A 222 -7.04 -0.53 6.52
N GLY A 223 -6.90 0.64 7.14
CA GLY A 223 -6.94 0.79 8.60
C GLY A 223 -8.31 0.43 9.20
N TRP A 224 -9.39 0.66 8.46
CA TRP A 224 -10.72 0.22 8.86
C TRP A 224 -10.79 -1.30 9.06
N LEU A 225 -10.13 -2.09 8.20
CA LEU A 225 -10.03 -3.55 8.36
C LEU A 225 -9.39 -3.93 9.71
N ARG A 226 -8.34 -3.23 10.11
CA ARG A 226 -7.69 -3.41 11.41
C ARG A 226 -8.63 -3.10 12.56
N LEU A 227 -9.32 -1.97 12.52
CA LEU A 227 -10.26 -1.59 13.58
C LEU A 227 -11.46 -2.53 13.66
N ARG A 228 -11.87 -3.12 12.53
CA ARG A 228 -13.02 -4.01 12.45
C ARG A 228 -12.71 -5.44 12.92
N THR A 229 -11.49 -5.91 12.73
CA THR A 229 -11.10 -7.30 12.98
C THR A 229 -10.21 -7.49 14.21
N GLY A 230 -9.51 -6.45 14.63
CA GLY A 230 -8.45 -6.57 15.63
C GLY A 230 -7.18 -7.26 15.09
N SER A 231 -7.10 -7.55 13.79
CA SER A 231 -6.02 -8.28 13.12
C SER A 231 -5.38 -7.46 12.02
N VAL A 232 -4.07 -7.62 11.80
CA VAL A 232 -3.36 -6.99 10.67
C VAL A 232 -3.52 -7.79 9.37
N TRP A 233 -3.91 -9.06 9.43
CA TRP A 233 -3.90 -9.94 8.26
C TRP A 233 -4.79 -9.47 7.11
N PRO A 234 -6.02 -8.95 7.32
CA PRO A 234 -6.79 -8.35 6.23
C PRO A 234 -6.11 -7.12 5.62
N CYS A 235 -5.35 -6.35 6.43
CA CYS A 235 -4.58 -5.20 5.93
C CYS A 235 -3.40 -5.66 5.06
N VAL A 236 -2.68 -6.70 5.51
CA VAL A 236 -1.58 -7.32 4.76
C VAL A 236 -2.05 -7.83 3.39
N VAL A 237 -3.21 -8.50 3.36
CA VAL A 237 -3.80 -9.00 2.11
C VAL A 237 -4.25 -7.86 1.21
N ALA A 238 -4.88 -6.82 1.75
CA ALA A 238 -5.29 -5.64 0.98
C ALA A 238 -4.07 -4.94 0.34
N HIS A 239 -3.02 -4.71 1.13
CA HIS A 239 -1.78 -4.08 0.68
C HIS A 239 -1.04 -4.97 -0.34
N GLY A 240 -0.92 -6.26 -0.07
CA GLY A 240 -0.30 -7.22 -0.99
C GLY A 240 -1.04 -7.32 -2.33
N SER A 241 -2.38 -7.28 -2.31
CA SER A 241 -3.21 -7.21 -3.53
C SER A 241 -2.94 -5.93 -4.32
N LEU A 242 -2.85 -4.80 -3.62
CA LEU A 242 -2.56 -3.50 -4.24
C LEU A 242 -1.21 -3.53 -4.96
N ASN A 243 -0.17 -3.99 -4.29
CA ASN A 243 1.19 -4.06 -4.85
C ASN A 243 1.30 -5.03 -6.05
N ALA A 244 0.50 -6.09 -6.07
CA ALA A 244 0.54 -7.08 -7.15
C ALA A 244 -0.27 -6.66 -8.37
N VAL A 245 -1.47 -6.11 -8.18
CA VAL A 245 -2.45 -5.92 -9.26
C VAL A 245 -2.30 -4.56 -9.92
N LEU A 246 -2.02 -3.51 -9.14
CA LEU A 246 -1.95 -2.15 -9.67
C LEU A 246 -0.93 -2.01 -10.82
N PRO A 247 0.34 -2.45 -10.69
CA PRO A 247 1.31 -2.35 -11.78
C PRO A 247 0.92 -3.18 -13.00
N ALA A 248 0.29 -4.35 -12.80
CA ALA A 248 -0.10 -5.23 -13.90
C ALA A 248 -1.25 -4.63 -14.74
N VAL A 249 -2.22 -3.96 -14.09
CA VAL A 249 -3.33 -3.29 -14.79
C VAL A 249 -2.85 -2.10 -15.61
N LEU A 250 -1.82 -1.36 -15.15
CA LEU A 250 -1.25 -0.25 -15.91
C LEU A 250 -0.69 -0.70 -17.27
N LEU A 251 -0.27 -1.94 -17.41
CA LEU A 251 0.28 -2.49 -18.67
C LEU A 251 -0.77 -2.73 -19.77
N LEU A 252 -2.05 -2.57 -19.46
CA LEU A 252 -3.14 -2.55 -20.44
C LEU A 252 -3.21 -1.22 -21.21
N GLY A 253 -2.42 -0.22 -20.80
CA GLY A 253 -2.40 1.09 -21.45
C GLY A 253 -1.65 1.14 -22.77
N ASP A 254 -1.86 2.23 -23.51
CA ASP A 254 -1.18 2.52 -24.78
C ASP A 254 0.18 3.18 -24.52
N ALA A 255 1.24 2.63 -25.12
CA ALA A 255 2.59 3.20 -25.04
C ALA A 255 2.75 4.54 -25.78
N ALA A 256 1.89 4.84 -26.77
CA ALA A 256 1.89 6.12 -27.47
C ALA A 256 1.27 7.26 -26.65
N ALA A 257 0.39 6.90 -25.69
CA ALA A 257 -0.24 7.82 -24.76
C ALA A 257 -0.32 7.14 -23.37
N PRO A 258 0.82 6.93 -22.68
CA PRO A 258 0.85 6.16 -21.45
C PRO A 258 0.01 6.84 -20.37
N PRO A 259 -0.75 6.05 -19.59
CA PRO A 259 -1.58 6.59 -18.53
C PRO A 259 -0.75 7.37 -17.51
N ASP A 260 -1.06 8.65 -17.30
CA ASP A 260 -0.45 9.42 -16.24
C ASP A 260 -1.04 9.02 -14.88
N THR A 261 -0.25 8.37 -14.06
CA THR A 261 -0.66 7.90 -12.72
C THR A 261 -1.00 9.02 -11.75
N ALA A 262 -0.65 10.27 -12.04
CA ALA A 262 -1.07 11.42 -11.25
C ALA A 262 -2.57 11.70 -11.38
N VAL A 263 -3.17 11.40 -12.52
CA VAL A 263 -4.58 11.66 -12.78
C VAL A 263 -5.39 10.39 -12.98
N SER A 264 -4.80 9.30 -13.50
CA SER A 264 -5.49 8.07 -13.88
C SER A 264 -5.23 6.89 -12.94
N GLY A 265 -6.10 5.88 -13.00
CA GLY A 265 -6.02 4.69 -12.16
C GLY A 265 -6.33 4.95 -10.69
N LEU A 266 -6.09 3.95 -9.84
CA LEU A 266 -6.44 4.02 -8.41
C LEU A 266 -5.66 5.12 -7.65
N THR A 267 -4.38 5.30 -7.98
CA THR A 267 -3.52 6.28 -7.31
C THR A 267 -3.75 7.71 -7.81
N GLY A 268 -4.30 7.87 -9.02
CA GLY A 268 -4.59 9.15 -9.64
C GLY A 268 -5.86 9.82 -9.12
N LEU A 269 -6.00 11.12 -9.39
CA LEU A 269 -7.12 11.94 -8.89
C LEU A 269 -8.49 11.38 -9.27
N VAL A 270 -8.64 10.78 -10.47
CA VAL A 270 -9.90 10.14 -10.88
C VAL A 270 -10.24 8.95 -9.98
N GLY A 271 -9.24 8.12 -9.63
CA GLY A 271 -9.42 6.98 -8.74
C GLY A 271 -9.68 7.36 -7.29
N TRP A 272 -9.32 8.57 -6.87
CA TRP A 272 -9.65 9.05 -5.53
C TRP A 272 -11.15 9.21 -5.31
N VAL A 273 -11.94 9.43 -6.37
CA VAL A 273 -13.41 9.56 -6.26
C VAL A 273 -14.04 8.28 -5.74
N PRO A 274 -13.93 7.10 -6.43
CA PRO A 274 -14.49 5.86 -5.90
C PRO A 274 -13.84 5.43 -4.57
N LEU A 275 -12.55 5.71 -4.38
CA LEU A 275 -11.87 5.41 -3.11
C LEU A 275 -12.41 6.27 -1.95
N ALA A 276 -12.67 7.56 -2.17
CA ALA A 276 -13.27 8.44 -1.17
C ALA A 276 -14.72 8.03 -0.85
N LEU A 277 -15.51 7.65 -1.87
CA LEU A 277 -16.85 7.10 -1.65
C LEU A 277 -16.80 5.83 -0.79
N LEU A 278 -15.87 4.92 -1.09
CA LEU A 278 -15.65 3.75 -0.25
C LEU A 278 -15.30 4.16 1.18
N CYS A 279 -14.39 5.11 1.38
CA CYS A 279 -14.02 5.61 2.70
C CYS A 279 -15.23 6.15 3.46
N VAL A 280 -16.11 6.93 2.83
CA VAL A 280 -17.34 7.45 3.45
C VAL A 280 -18.24 6.31 3.92
N VAL A 281 -18.44 5.27 3.09
CA VAL A 281 -19.24 4.08 3.45
C VAL A 281 -18.62 3.33 4.64
N LEU A 282 -17.31 3.14 4.64
CA LEU A 282 -16.58 2.44 5.71
C LEU A 282 -16.61 3.24 7.01
N LEU A 283 -16.41 4.55 6.96
CA LEU A 283 -16.43 5.42 8.15
C LEU A 283 -17.80 5.45 8.83
N ARG A 284 -18.91 5.40 8.06
CA ARG A 284 -20.26 5.26 8.62
C ARG A 284 -20.49 3.93 9.35
N ARG A 285 -19.63 2.94 9.11
CA ARG A 285 -19.70 1.59 9.70
C ARG A 285 -18.58 1.32 10.70
N LEU A 286 -17.93 2.38 11.21
CA LEU A 286 -16.93 2.24 12.27
C LEU A 286 -17.55 1.60 13.52
N PRO A 287 -16.83 0.70 14.22
CA PRO A 287 -17.28 0.18 15.51
C PRO A 287 -17.33 1.34 16.53
N ALA A 288 -18.34 1.32 17.39
CA ALA A 288 -18.57 2.35 18.43
C ALA A 288 -17.38 2.49 19.41
N ARG A 289 -16.54 1.46 19.54
CA ARG A 289 -15.30 1.50 20.32
C ARG A 289 -14.16 0.92 19.48
N ALA A 290 -13.10 1.70 19.29
CA ALA A 290 -11.85 1.16 18.76
C ALA A 290 -11.25 0.16 19.77
N PRO A 291 -10.55 -0.92 19.31
CA PRO A 291 -9.79 -1.78 20.21
C PRO A 291 -8.80 -0.92 21.00
N GLN A 292 -8.95 -0.91 22.34
CA GLN A 292 -8.02 -0.15 23.16
C GLN A 292 -6.70 -0.92 23.29
N PRO A 293 -5.55 -0.25 23.14
CA PRO A 293 -4.29 -0.86 23.54
C PRO A 293 -4.37 -1.12 25.04
N VAL A 294 -4.10 -2.35 25.45
CA VAL A 294 -3.96 -2.69 26.87
C VAL A 294 -2.78 -1.88 27.40
N ALA A 295 -2.98 -1.17 28.48
CA ALA A 295 -2.04 -0.25 29.10
C ALA A 295 -0.72 -0.93 29.50
#